data_9fe4d4c3a2a64a46bd6030f8901060df
#
_entry.id   9fe4d4c3a2a64a46bd6030f8901060df
#
_cell.length_a   1.000
_cell.length_b   1.000
_cell.length_c   1.000
_cell.angle_alpha   90.00
_cell.angle_beta   90.00
_cell.angle_gamma   90.00
#
_symmetry.space_group_name_H-M   'P 1'
#
loop_
_entity.id
_entity.type
_entity.pdbx_description
1 polymer ?
#
loop_
_entity_poly.entity_id
_entity_poly.type
_entity_poly.pdbx_seq_one_letter_code
_entity_poly.pdbx_strand_id
1 'polypeptide(L)'
;MIVIELLEAILKLGMPVFATSWWVIHRRYKRGDITREADRRTVKTDLKAYRKKWRSDDKSSYGLMENKWMRFGGGFYGITALTTFLLIEIGEVFSFQGHLSVIGEWFDNGLIGFVVDIFVNQLENFVSAITWFAYWADEDRAVFIWVGIPYAAYLL
;
A
#
# COMPACT_ATOMS: atom_id res chain seq x y z
N MET A 1 -1.42 -22.36 16.84
CA MET A 1 -2.18 -21.64 15.81
C MET A 1 -1.95 -20.13 15.92
N ILE A 2 -2.39 -19.43 16.96
CA ILE A 2 -2.26 -17.97 17.14
C ILE A 2 -0.83 -17.42 17.00
N VAL A 3 0.18 -18.12 17.55
CA VAL A 3 1.59 -17.67 17.48
C VAL A 3 2.12 -17.67 16.05
N ILE A 4 1.77 -18.66 15.25
CA ILE A 4 2.18 -18.78 13.84
C ILE A 4 1.51 -17.66 13.05
N GLU A 5 0.24 -17.43 13.26
CA GLU A 5 -0.53 -16.36 12.62
C GLU A 5 0.02 -14.96 12.98
N LEU A 6 0.40 -14.76 14.26
CA LEU A 6 1.04 -13.53 14.70
C LEU A 6 2.36 -13.29 13.97
N LEU A 7 3.21 -14.32 13.85
CA LEU A 7 4.48 -14.24 13.13
C LEU A 7 4.25 -13.95 11.63
N GLU A 8 3.27 -14.60 11.02
CA GLU A 8 2.90 -14.32 9.63
C GLU A 8 2.45 -12.88 9.45
N ALA A 9 1.56 -12.38 10.31
CA ALA A 9 1.07 -11.01 10.24
C ALA A 9 2.21 -9.98 10.41
N ILE A 10 3.16 -10.25 11.32
CA ILE A 10 4.35 -9.40 11.51
C ILE A 10 5.21 -9.40 10.23
N LEU A 11 5.53 -10.56 9.68
CA LEU A 11 6.44 -10.68 8.54
C LEU A 11 5.80 -10.22 7.23
N LYS A 12 4.56 -10.62 6.96
CA LYS A 12 3.89 -10.38 5.68
C LYS A 12 3.33 -8.96 5.57
N LEU A 13 2.88 -8.37 6.66
CA LEU A 13 2.23 -7.06 6.63
C LEU A 13 2.89 -6.05 7.60
N GLY A 14 3.19 -6.42 8.82
CA GLY A 14 3.75 -5.53 9.85
C GLY A 14 5.07 -4.90 9.43
N MET A 15 6.05 -5.70 9.03
CA MET A 15 7.37 -5.20 8.58
C MET A 15 7.27 -4.35 7.30
N PRO A 16 6.55 -4.76 6.25
CA PRO A 16 6.35 -3.91 5.08
C PRO A 16 5.63 -2.59 5.40
N VAL A 17 4.62 -2.59 6.27
CA VAL A 17 3.93 -1.37 6.71
C VAL A 17 4.88 -0.46 7.50
N PHE A 18 5.69 -1.01 8.39
CA PHE A 18 6.73 -0.25 9.09
C PHE A 18 7.71 0.41 8.11
N ALA A 19 8.24 -0.37 7.17
CA ALA A 19 9.19 0.13 6.18
C ALA A 19 8.60 1.25 5.29
N THR A 20 7.36 1.07 4.82
CA THR A 20 6.65 2.07 4.01
C THR A 20 6.29 3.31 4.83
N SER A 21 5.85 3.15 6.07
CA SER A 21 5.57 4.26 6.99
C SER A 21 6.82 5.09 7.24
N TRP A 22 7.90 4.40 7.63
CA TRP A 22 9.19 5.03 7.88
C TRP A 22 9.70 5.78 6.64
N TRP A 23 9.62 5.16 5.46
CA TRP A 23 10.06 5.77 4.21
C TRP A 23 9.25 7.03 3.86
N VAL A 24 7.90 6.97 3.96
CA VAL A 24 7.01 8.09 3.67
C VAL A 24 7.28 9.24 4.66
N ILE A 25 7.35 8.95 5.97
CA ILE A 25 7.57 9.97 7.01
C ILE A 25 8.96 10.57 6.89
N HIS A 26 10.00 9.73 6.70
CA HIS A 26 11.38 10.19 6.54
C HIS A 26 11.53 11.14 5.34
N ARG A 27 10.86 10.85 4.24
CA ARG A 27 10.86 11.72 3.07
C ARG A 27 10.19 13.07 3.35
N ARG A 28 9.18 13.10 4.24
CA ARG A 28 8.55 14.32 4.70
C ARG A 28 9.44 15.16 5.60
N TYR A 29 10.17 14.54 6.49
CA TYR A 29 11.20 15.24 7.28
C TYR A 29 12.24 15.90 6.39
N LYS A 30 12.74 15.18 5.38
CA LYS A 30 13.74 15.74 4.44
C LYS A 30 13.22 16.92 3.64
N ARG A 31 11.92 16.99 3.37
CA ARG A 31 11.28 18.10 2.64
C ARG A 31 10.86 19.27 3.55
N GLY A 32 10.99 19.11 4.87
CA GLY A 32 10.55 20.12 5.83
C GLY A 32 9.05 20.22 6.04
N ASP A 33 8.27 19.26 5.51
CA ASP A 33 6.81 19.19 5.67
C ASP A 33 6.40 18.79 7.09
N ILE A 34 7.30 18.14 7.85
CA ILE A 34 7.11 17.69 9.23
C ILE A 34 8.35 18.03 10.04
N THR A 35 8.19 18.62 11.22
CA THR A 35 9.28 18.92 12.14
C THR A 35 9.68 17.68 12.93
N ARG A 36 10.99 17.41 13.05
CA ARG A 36 11.53 16.17 13.68
C ARG A 36 11.22 16.07 15.18
N GLU A 37 10.95 17.18 15.84
CA GLU A 37 10.63 17.29 17.26
C GLU A 37 9.11 17.35 17.53
N ALA A 38 8.29 17.13 16.50
CA ALA A 38 6.85 17.26 16.61
C ALA A 38 6.25 16.10 17.42
N ASP A 39 5.45 16.44 18.44
CA ASP A 39 4.61 15.49 19.17
C ASP A 39 3.60 14.81 18.19
N ARG A 40 3.14 13.61 18.54
CA ARG A 40 2.17 12.83 17.73
C ARG A 40 0.93 13.63 17.31
N ARG A 41 0.48 14.58 18.16
CA ARG A 41 -0.65 15.46 17.83
C ARG A 41 -0.31 16.42 16.70
N THR A 42 0.88 16.99 16.72
CA THR A 42 1.40 17.91 15.71
C THR A 42 1.57 17.19 14.39
N VAL A 43 2.19 16.00 14.38
CA VAL A 43 2.32 15.16 13.18
C VAL A 43 0.95 14.87 12.55
N LYS A 44 -0.07 14.54 13.37
CA LYS A 44 -1.43 14.29 12.86
C LYS A 44 -2.06 15.55 12.25
N THR A 45 -1.78 16.72 12.82
CA THR A 45 -2.27 18.00 12.31
C THR A 45 -1.58 18.36 11.01
N ASP A 46 -0.26 18.18 10.93
CA ASP A 46 0.56 18.42 9.75
C ASP A 46 0.15 17.52 8.59
N LEU A 47 -0.10 16.23 8.86
CA LEU A 47 -0.61 15.29 7.87
C LEU A 47 -2.00 15.69 7.34
N LYS A 48 -2.87 16.24 8.19
CA LYS A 48 -4.18 16.77 7.76
C LYS A 48 -4.01 18.01 6.86
N ALA A 49 -3.15 18.94 7.27
CA ALA A 49 -2.83 20.15 6.50
C ALA A 49 -2.22 19.76 5.15
N TYR A 50 -1.28 18.83 5.15
CA TYR A 50 -0.68 18.27 3.95
C TYR A 50 -1.72 17.64 3.00
N ARG A 51 -2.64 16.82 3.52
CA ARG A 51 -3.72 16.22 2.73
C ARG A 51 -4.64 17.28 2.11
N LYS A 52 -4.91 18.36 2.82
CA LYS A 52 -5.69 19.51 2.30
C LYS A 52 -4.93 20.17 1.17
N LYS A 53 -3.65 20.45 1.35
CA LYS A 53 -2.76 21.02 0.33
C LYS A 53 -2.68 20.12 -0.92
N TRP A 54 -2.47 18.83 -0.76
CA TRP A 54 -2.43 17.88 -1.88
C TRP A 54 -3.71 17.87 -2.72
N ARG A 55 -4.89 18.10 -2.09
CA ARG A 55 -6.17 18.18 -2.81
C ARG A 55 -6.30 19.43 -3.67
N SER A 56 -5.68 20.54 -3.25
CA SER A 56 -5.75 21.84 -3.93
C SER A 56 -4.64 22.05 -4.95
N ASP A 57 -3.50 21.38 -4.80
CA ASP A 57 -2.31 21.59 -5.63
C ASP A 57 -2.33 20.72 -6.89
N ASP A 58 -1.49 21.11 -7.86
CA ASP A 58 -1.21 20.27 -9.03
C ASP A 58 -0.46 19.01 -8.60
N LYS A 59 -1.04 17.86 -8.94
CA LYS A 59 -0.54 16.53 -8.55
C LYS A 59 0.78 16.16 -9.22
N SER A 60 1.18 16.86 -10.26
CA SER A 60 2.45 16.66 -10.96
C SER A 60 3.66 16.98 -10.08
N SER A 61 3.52 17.86 -9.08
CA SER A 61 4.58 18.24 -8.14
C SER A 61 4.87 17.16 -7.08
N TYR A 62 4.01 16.17 -6.96
CA TYR A 62 4.14 15.07 -5.98
C TYR A 62 4.67 13.80 -6.62
N GLY A 63 5.45 13.02 -5.88
CA GLY A 63 5.97 11.73 -6.36
C GLY A 63 4.86 10.70 -6.55
N LEU A 64 5.09 9.71 -7.43
CA LEU A 64 4.12 8.64 -7.73
C LEU A 64 3.60 7.93 -6.48
N MET A 65 4.49 7.59 -5.55
CA MET A 65 4.12 6.92 -4.28
C MET A 65 3.29 7.83 -3.38
N GLU A 66 3.60 9.12 -3.34
CA GLU A 66 2.85 10.11 -2.58
C GLU A 66 1.44 10.28 -3.12
N ASN A 67 1.31 10.34 -4.42
CA ASN A 67 0.00 10.42 -5.07
C ASN A 67 -0.82 9.15 -4.82
N LYS A 68 -0.21 7.96 -4.90
CA LYS A 68 -0.88 6.71 -4.57
C LYS A 68 -1.30 6.66 -3.10
N TRP A 69 -0.40 6.98 -2.17
CA TRP A 69 -0.73 7.03 -0.75
C TRP A 69 -1.91 7.96 -0.45
N MET A 70 -1.93 9.16 -1.04
CA MET A 70 -3.03 10.11 -0.85
C MET A 70 -4.33 9.64 -1.51
N ARG A 71 -4.26 8.93 -2.64
CA ARG A 71 -5.44 8.31 -3.27
C ARG A 71 -6.06 7.24 -2.39
N PHE A 72 -5.26 6.46 -1.67
CA PHE A 72 -5.72 5.49 -0.67
C PHE A 72 -6.23 6.14 0.63
N GLY A 73 -6.35 7.45 0.69
CA GLY A 73 -6.91 8.17 1.83
C GLY A 73 -5.90 8.76 2.81
N GLY A 74 -4.60 8.49 2.66
CA GLY A 74 -3.55 8.94 3.56
C GLY A 74 -3.61 8.31 4.96
N GLY A 75 -2.70 8.68 5.87
CA GLY A 75 -2.65 8.12 7.22
C GLY A 75 -2.40 6.60 7.26
N PHE A 76 -2.78 5.96 8.36
CA PHE A 76 -2.61 4.52 8.56
C PHE A 76 -3.27 3.69 7.46
N TYR A 77 -4.55 3.95 7.21
CA TYR A 77 -5.31 3.21 6.20
C TYR A 77 -4.65 3.30 4.82
N GLY A 78 -4.26 4.53 4.42
CA GLY A 78 -3.62 4.75 3.13
C GLY A 78 -2.23 4.11 3.02
N ILE A 79 -1.46 4.06 4.12
CA ILE A 79 -0.16 3.38 4.12
C ILE A 79 -0.35 1.87 4.00
N THR A 80 -1.28 1.28 4.77
CA THR A 80 -1.53 -0.16 4.71
C THR A 80 -2.07 -0.58 3.34
N ALA A 81 -2.99 0.19 2.77
CA ALA A 81 -3.49 -0.03 1.42
C ALA A 81 -2.38 0.10 0.36
N LEU A 82 -1.53 1.13 0.47
CA LEU A 82 -0.38 1.28 -0.42
C LEU A 82 0.60 0.11 -0.31
N THR A 83 0.89 -0.33 0.91
CA THR A 83 1.78 -1.47 1.17
C THR A 83 1.19 -2.75 0.57
N THR A 84 -0.10 -3.02 0.79
CA THR A 84 -0.79 -4.18 0.21
C THR A 84 -0.76 -4.12 -1.32
N PHE A 85 -1.04 -2.97 -1.92
CA PHE A 85 -0.94 -2.78 -3.36
C PHE A 85 0.46 -3.13 -3.89
N LEU A 86 1.51 -2.61 -3.23
CA LEU A 86 2.89 -2.89 -3.65
C LEU A 86 3.26 -4.37 -3.50
N LEU A 87 2.78 -5.03 -2.44
CA LEU A 87 3.04 -6.46 -2.23
C LEU A 87 2.36 -7.32 -3.31
N ILE A 88 1.14 -6.98 -3.70
CA ILE A 88 0.42 -7.65 -4.80
C ILE A 88 1.19 -7.46 -6.11
N GLU A 89 1.52 -6.22 -6.49
CA GLU A 89 2.26 -5.90 -7.71
C GLU A 89 3.62 -6.60 -7.77
N ILE A 90 4.36 -6.59 -6.66
CA ILE A 90 5.66 -7.30 -6.56
C ILE A 90 5.45 -8.81 -6.72
N GLY A 91 4.42 -9.38 -6.08
CA GLY A 91 4.07 -10.80 -6.21
C GLY A 91 3.76 -11.19 -7.65
N GLU A 92 3.02 -10.36 -8.37
CA GLU A 92 2.70 -10.57 -9.79
C GLU A 92 3.94 -10.52 -10.67
N VAL A 93 4.83 -9.53 -10.47
CA VAL A 93 6.08 -9.43 -11.22
C VAL A 93 6.94 -10.69 -11.03
N PHE A 94 7.06 -11.19 -9.81
CA PHE A 94 7.81 -12.43 -9.55
C PHE A 94 7.12 -13.67 -10.14
N SER A 95 5.79 -13.73 -10.14
CA SER A 95 5.03 -14.80 -10.78
C SER A 95 5.14 -14.74 -12.30
N PHE A 96 5.15 -13.54 -12.89
CA PHE A 96 5.29 -13.30 -14.32
C PHE A 96 6.63 -13.80 -14.88
N GLN A 97 7.73 -13.66 -14.13
CA GLN A 97 9.04 -14.18 -14.57
C GLN A 97 9.08 -15.71 -14.73
N GLY A 98 8.13 -16.44 -14.11
CA GLY A 98 7.99 -17.88 -14.28
C GLY A 98 7.15 -18.33 -15.49
N HIS A 99 6.41 -17.43 -16.12
CA HIS A 99 5.47 -17.75 -17.20
C HIS A 99 5.84 -17.06 -18.51
N LEU A 100 6.85 -17.57 -19.19
CA LEU A 100 7.17 -17.18 -20.60
C LEU A 100 6.02 -17.51 -21.58
N SER A 101 5.01 -18.26 -21.14
CA SER A 101 3.79 -18.57 -21.90
C SER A 101 2.90 -17.36 -22.20
N VAL A 102 3.03 -16.28 -21.43
CA VAL A 102 2.25 -15.03 -21.60
C VAL A 102 2.52 -14.37 -22.96
N ILE A 103 3.72 -14.58 -23.54
CA ILE A 103 4.02 -14.08 -24.88
C ILE A 103 3.15 -14.78 -25.94
N GLY A 104 2.77 -16.03 -25.73
CA GLY A 104 1.83 -16.76 -26.59
C GLY A 104 0.40 -16.23 -26.54
N GLU A 105 -0.08 -15.86 -25.35
CA GLU A 105 -1.43 -15.31 -25.16
C GLU A 105 -1.61 -13.94 -25.81
N TRP A 106 -0.53 -13.18 -25.98
CA TRP A 106 -0.51 -11.91 -26.74
C TRP A 106 -0.95 -12.09 -28.19
N PHE A 107 -0.58 -13.20 -28.79
CA PHE A 107 -0.92 -13.50 -30.18
C PHE A 107 -2.34 -14.04 -30.35
N ASP A 108 -2.88 -14.72 -29.33
CA ASP A 108 -4.20 -15.34 -29.39
C ASP A 108 -5.35 -14.36 -29.06
N ASN A 109 -5.19 -13.46 -28.10
CA ASN A 109 -6.24 -12.54 -27.65
C ASN A 109 -6.20 -11.16 -28.31
N GLY A 110 -5.16 -10.86 -29.08
CA GLY A 110 -4.96 -9.55 -29.72
C GLY A 110 -4.61 -8.42 -28.73
N LEU A 111 -4.14 -7.30 -29.26
CA LEU A 111 -3.68 -6.13 -28.49
C LEU A 111 -4.79 -5.56 -27.57
N ILE A 112 -6.04 -5.57 -28.02
CA ILE A 112 -7.18 -5.02 -27.26
C ILE A 112 -7.47 -5.90 -26.03
N GLY A 113 -7.49 -7.22 -26.18
CA GLY A 113 -7.67 -8.17 -25.07
C GLY A 113 -6.61 -7.95 -23.99
N PHE A 114 -5.35 -7.89 -24.39
CA PHE A 114 -4.23 -7.64 -23.48
C PHE A 114 -4.36 -6.32 -22.69
N VAL A 115 -4.74 -5.23 -23.34
CA VAL A 115 -4.94 -3.93 -22.67
C VAL A 115 -6.10 -4.01 -21.69
N VAL A 116 -7.18 -4.70 -22.04
CA VAL A 116 -8.33 -4.91 -21.13
C VAL A 116 -7.92 -5.75 -19.93
N ASP A 117 -7.17 -6.84 -20.12
CA ASP A 117 -6.72 -7.71 -19.05
C ASP A 117 -5.81 -6.98 -18.06
N ILE A 118 -4.85 -6.18 -18.55
CA ILE A 118 -4.03 -5.31 -17.69
C ILE A 118 -4.91 -4.35 -16.89
N PHE A 119 -5.89 -3.72 -17.53
CA PHE A 119 -6.75 -2.75 -16.85
C PHE A 119 -7.61 -3.42 -15.77
N VAL A 120 -8.19 -4.59 -16.06
CA VAL A 120 -8.99 -5.37 -15.11
C VAL A 120 -8.13 -5.80 -13.93
N ASN A 121 -6.94 -6.35 -14.19
CA ASN A 121 -6.00 -6.77 -13.15
C ASN A 121 -5.58 -5.60 -12.23
N GLN A 122 -5.26 -4.43 -12.82
CA GLN A 122 -4.94 -3.23 -12.05
C GLN A 122 -6.12 -2.75 -11.19
N LEU A 123 -7.35 -2.91 -11.67
CA LEU A 123 -8.55 -2.57 -10.92
C LEU A 123 -8.77 -3.54 -9.75
N GLU A 124 -8.57 -4.84 -9.96
CA GLU A 124 -8.65 -5.88 -8.93
C GLU A 124 -7.60 -5.66 -7.84
N ASN A 125 -6.35 -5.38 -8.22
CA ASN A 125 -5.28 -5.04 -7.29
C ASN A 125 -5.59 -3.79 -6.46
N PHE A 126 -6.19 -2.79 -7.09
CA PHE A 126 -6.62 -1.57 -6.41
C PHE A 126 -7.76 -1.84 -5.42
N VAL A 127 -8.76 -2.63 -5.80
CA VAL A 127 -9.87 -3.02 -4.91
C VAL A 127 -9.35 -3.84 -3.73
N SER A 128 -8.50 -4.84 -3.98
CA SER A 128 -7.86 -5.66 -2.95
C SER A 128 -7.04 -4.81 -1.98
N ALA A 129 -6.33 -3.81 -2.48
CA ALA A 129 -5.58 -2.89 -1.66
C ALA A 129 -6.47 -1.99 -0.79
N ILE A 130 -7.60 -1.51 -1.29
CA ILE A 130 -8.56 -0.73 -0.48
C ILE A 130 -9.21 -1.60 0.58
N THR A 131 -9.51 -2.84 0.25
CA THR A 131 -10.09 -3.81 1.18
C THR A 131 -9.03 -4.67 1.86
N TRP A 132 -7.83 -4.13 2.09
CA TRP A 132 -6.67 -4.85 2.62
C TRP A 132 -6.97 -5.68 3.87
N PHE A 133 -7.86 -5.21 4.74
CA PHE A 133 -8.26 -5.93 5.95
C PHE A 133 -9.01 -7.24 5.62
N ALA A 134 -9.79 -7.27 4.54
CA ALA A 134 -10.43 -8.50 4.05
C ALA A 134 -9.45 -9.37 3.25
N TYR A 135 -8.54 -8.77 2.50
CA TYR A 135 -7.52 -9.48 1.74
C TYR A 135 -6.57 -10.31 2.64
N TRP A 136 -6.17 -9.75 3.79
CA TRP A 136 -5.25 -10.40 4.73
C TRP A 136 -5.95 -11.26 5.77
N ALA A 137 -7.18 -10.93 6.16
CA ALA A 137 -7.99 -11.67 7.11
C ALA A 137 -8.92 -12.62 6.34
N ASP A 138 -8.44 -13.81 6.05
CA ASP A 138 -9.25 -14.91 5.53
C ASP A 138 -10.26 -15.40 6.58
N GLU A 139 -11.30 -16.17 6.17
CA GLU A 139 -12.41 -16.58 7.06
C GLU A 139 -11.96 -17.24 8.37
N ASP A 140 -10.82 -17.94 8.33
CA ASP A 140 -10.23 -18.64 9.50
C ASP A 140 -9.19 -17.82 10.26
N ARG A 141 -8.90 -16.57 9.86
CA ARG A 141 -7.86 -15.75 10.45
C ARG A 141 -8.42 -14.67 11.37
N ALA A 142 -7.75 -14.44 12.49
CA ALA A 142 -8.16 -13.42 13.45
C ALA A 142 -7.97 -12.01 12.89
N VAL A 143 -9.03 -11.39 12.40
CA VAL A 143 -9.04 -10.01 11.85
C VAL A 143 -8.30 -9.02 12.77
N PHE A 144 -8.41 -9.18 14.09
CA PHE A 144 -7.74 -8.31 15.05
C PHE A 144 -6.21 -8.38 14.98
N ILE A 145 -5.62 -9.53 14.63
CA ILE A 145 -4.18 -9.69 14.45
C ILE A 145 -3.76 -8.96 13.18
N TRP A 146 -4.48 -9.18 12.08
CA TRP A 146 -4.17 -8.60 10.77
C TRP A 146 -4.43 -7.09 10.68
N VAL A 147 -5.21 -6.52 11.57
CA VAL A 147 -5.40 -5.07 11.71
C VAL A 147 -4.48 -4.49 12.79
N GLY A 148 -4.35 -5.16 13.93
CA GLY A 148 -3.61 -4.68 15.10
C GLY A 148 -2.10 -4.61 14.85
N ILE A 149 -1.51 -5.63 14.21
CA ILE A 149 -0.07 -5.67 13.90
C ILE A 149 0.36 -4.51 12.99
N PRO A 150 -0.24 -4.29 11.81
CA PRO A 150 0.14 -3.16 10.97
C PRO A 150 -0.16 -1.81 11.63
N TYR A 151 -1.19 -1.72 12.48
CA TYR A 151 -1.44 -0.50 13.23
C TYR A 151 -0.33 -0.21 14.25
N ALA A 152 0.11 -1.22 14.99
CA ALA A 152 1.26 -1.09 15.90
C ALA A 152 2.53 -0.72 15.13
N ALA A 153 2.79 -1.37 13.99
CA ALA A 153 3.92 -1.07 13.12
C ALA A 153 3.90 0.36 12.55
N TYR A 154 2.72 0.88 12.25
CA TYR A 154 2.55 2.28 11.81
C TYR A 154 2.83 3.29 12.90
N LEU A 155 2.62 2.93 14.19
CA LEU A 155 2.84 3.83 15.33
C LEU A 155 4.29 3.90 15.79
N LEU A 156 5.15 2.94 15.39
CA LEU A 156 6.58 2.89 15.71
C LEU A 156 7.40 3.82 14.82
#